data_f901761528d9bf0979abc2c7c311cb32
#
_entry.id   f901761528d9bf0979abc2c7c311cb32
#
_cell.length_a   1.000
_cell.length_b   1.000
_cell.length_c   1.000
_cell.angle_alpha   90.00
_cell.angle_beta   90.00
_cell.angle_gamma   90.00
#
_symmetry.space_group_name_H-M   'P 1'
#
loop_
_entity.id
_entity.type
_entity.pdbx_description
1 polymer ?
#
loop_
_entity_poly.entity_id
_entity_poly.type
_entity_poly.pdbx_seq_one_letter_code
_entity_poly.pdbx_strand_id
1 'polypeptide(L)'
;MPQSPDLDLRLVRYFTAVAEHRHFGRAAEALHITQPSLSRQIRALERQLGALLLDRTPQGTRLTEAGEVFLPRAKTLLHAAAQAAAQARAAARPSRITIGYTMGLIVTPAVRELRRLHPDADVRTSHVAWNEPRPALLDYRVDAVVTRLPLATDGLDVTILYGEPRVLLLSRDHRLAGRGSVTLADIADEPLPRLADPDPAWEAYWRIDPRPDGRPAPDGPVVTDIEDKSELIAAGEVVAIIGGPPLVNLRPDITSIPLEGVEPSHVVLATRAGDRNRLVSAFRKSARALLTGSRAPLRSSEAAGGPAGE
;
A
#
# COMPACT_ATOMS: atom_id res chain seq x y z
N MET A 1 5.32 -27.99 -36.07
CA MET A 1 5.22 -27.39 -34.72
C MET A 1 3.90 -26.66 -34.66
N PRO A 2 2.98 -26.95 -33.73
CA PRO A 2 1.81 -26.10 -33.56
C PRO A 2 2.32 -24.71 -33.20
N GLN A 3 1.93 -23.71 -33.96
CA GLN A 3 2.25 -22.31 -33.65
C GLN A 3 1.61 -21.97 -32.31
N SER A 4 2.41 -21.49 -31.37
CA SER A 4 1.88 -20.91 -30.12
C SER A 4 0.83 -19.83 -30.50
N PRO A 5 -0.34 -19.79 -29.84
CA PRO A 5 -1.32 -18.77 -30.15
C PRO A 5 -0.71 -17.39 -29.94
N ASP A 6 -0.77 -16.56 -30.99
CA ASP A 6 -0.31 -15.18 -30.90
C ASP A 6 -1.36 -14.35 -30.16
N LEU A 7 -1.23 -14.25 -28.82
CA LEU A 7 -2.19 -13.59 -27.97
C LEU A 7 -2.05 -12.07 -28.01
N ASP A 8 -3.06 -11.37 -28.52
CA ASP A 8 -3.17 -9.92 -28.44
C ASP A 8 -3.45 -9.50 -26.98
N LEU A 9 -2.47 -8.83 -26.34
CA LEU A 9 -2.59 -8.33 -24.97
C LEU A 9 -3.78 -7.39 -24.76
N ARG A 10 -4.26 -6.73 -25.79
CA ARG A 10 -5.45 -5.89 -25.72
C ARG A 10 -6.70 -6.76 -25.49
N LEU A 11 -6.81 -7.89 -26.18
CA LEU A 11 -7.93 -8.83 -26.00
C LEU A 11 -7.88 -9.45 -24.60
N VAL A 12 -6.69 -9.80 -24.12
CA VAL A 12 -6.48 -10.31 -22.76
C VAL A 12 -6.94 -9.27 -21.72
N ARG A 13 -6.62 -7.99 -21.89
CA ARG A 13 -7.09 -6.91 -21.01
C ARG A 13 -8.61 -6.76 -21.04
N TYR A 14 -9.23 -6.88 -22.19
CA TYR A 14 -10.69 -6.82 -22.31
C TYR A 14 -11.36 -7.97 -21.57
N PHE A 15 -10.81 -9.16 -21.66
CA PHE A 15 -11.30 -10.31 -20.91
C PHE A 15 -11.19 -10.10 -19.39
N THR A 16 -10.03 -9.66 -18.88
CA THR A 16 -9.86 -9.40 -17.44
C THR A 16 -10.86 -8.36 -16.93
N ALA A 17 -11.10 -7.28 -17.69
CA ALA A 17 -12.08 -6.28 -17.32
C ALA A 17 -13.52 -6.85 -17.26
N VAL A 18 -13.93 -7.68 -18.21
CA VAL A 18 -15.26 -8.33 -18.17
C VAL A 18 -15.38 -9.29 -16.98
N ALA A 19 -14.32 -10.05 -16.69
CA ALA A 19 -14.27 -10.96 -15.55
C ALA A 19 -14.41 -10.22 -14.19
N GLU A 20 -13.77 -9.07 -14.05
CA GLU A 20 -13.80 -8.24 -12.83
C GLU A 20 -15.16 -7.56 -12.64
N HIS A 21 -15.69 -6.93 -13.69
CA HIS A 21 -16.98 -6.24 -13.62
C HIS A 21 -18.18 -7.20 -13.65
N ARG A 22 -18.01 -8.46 -14.06
CA ARG A 22 -19.07 -9.47 -14.25
C ARG A 22 -20.25 -8.96 -15.08
N HIS A 23 -20.00 -7.95 -15.92
CA HIS A 23 -21.03 -7.29 -16.74
C HIS A 23 -20.41 -6.59 -17.94
N PHE A 24 -20.80 -6.97 -19.17
CA PHE A 24 -20.23 -6.40 -20.40
C PHE A 24 -20.42 -4.90 -20.54
N GLY A 25 -21.56 -4.32 -20.13
CA GLY A 25 -21.82 -2.88 -20.19
C GLY A 25 -20.88 -2.11 -19.29
N ARG A 26 -20.76 -2.46 -18.00
CA ARG A 26 -19.85 -1.83 -17.05
C ARG A 26 -18.39 -1.95 -17.47
N ALA A 27 -17.98 -3.12 -17.96
CA ALA A 27 -16.63 -3.31 -18.47
C ALA A 27 -16.35 -2.44 -19.71
N ALA A 28 -17.32 -2.31 -20.62
CA ALA A 28 -17.19 -1.46 -21.80
C ALA A 28 -17.06 0.02 -21.44
N GLU A 29 -17.83 0.51 -20.47
CA GLU A 29 -17.73 1.87 -19.91
C GLU A 29 -16.35 2.10 -19.29
N ALA A 30 -15.87 1.21 -18.43
CA ALA A 30 -14.54 1.29 -17.82
C ALA A 30 -13.40 1.28 -18.85
N LEU A 31 -13.60 0.62 -19.98
CA LEU A 31 -12.64 0.55 -21.10
C LEU A 31 -12.83 1.67 -22.13
N HIS A 32 -13.81 2.54 -21.97
CA HIS A 32 -14.17 3.61 -22.91
C HIS A 32 -14.44 3.10 -24.33
N ILE A 33 -15.13 1.97 -24.47
CA ILE A 33 -15.54 1.40 -25.76
C ILE A 33 -17.02 0.99 -25.73
N THR A 34 -17.60 0.69 -26.90
CA THR A 34 -18.97 0.22 -26.97
C THR A 34 -19.08 -1.26 -26.59
N GLN A 35 -20.18 -1.65 -25.92
CA GLN A 35 -20.44 -3.05 -25.56
C GLN A 35 -20.42 -4.01 -26.77
N PRO A 36 -20.99 -3.67 -27.97
CA PRO A 36 -20.89 -4.54 -29.13
C PRO A 36 -19.43 -4.74 -29.61
N SER A 37 -18.58 -3.71 -29.48
CA SER A 37 -17.16 -3.82 -29.79
C SER A 37 -16.47 -4.77 -28.83
N LEU A 38 -16.66 -4.58 -27.51
CA LEU A 38 -16.10 -5.45 -26.48
C LEU A 38 -16.51 -6.91 -26.71
N SER A 39 -17.79 -7.15 -26.98
CA SER A 39 -18.31 -8.49 -27.24
C SER A 39 -17.64 -9.17 -28.45
N ARG A 40 -17.37 -8.43 -29.53
CA ARG A 40 -16.64 -8.96 -30.71
C ARG A 40 -15.18 -9.29 -30.36
N GLN A 41 -14.53 -8.47 -29.56
CA GLN A 41 -13.14 -8.68 -29.13
C GLN A 41 -13.01 -9.90 -28.23
N ILE A 42 -13.92 -10.11 -27.30
CA ILE A 42 -13.95 -11.32 -26.47
C ILE A 42 -14.12 -12.58 -27.33
N ARG A 43 -15.05 -12.58 -28.27
CA ARG A 43 -15.19 -13.72 -29.20
C ARG A 43 -13.94 -13.96 -30.05
N ALA A 44 -13.18 -12.91 -30.39
CA ALA A 44 -11.91 -13.06 -31.08
C ALA A 44 -10.87 -13.78 -30.21
N LEU A 45 -10.77 -13.42 -28.94
CA LEU A 45 -9.89 -14.09 -27.98
C LEU A 45 -10.29 -15.57 -27.79
N GLU A 46 -11.57 -15.84 -27.60
CA GLU A 46 -12.10 -17.21 -27.43
C GLU A 46 -11.80 -18.09 -28.67
N ARG A 47 -11.92 -17.53 -29.88
CA ARG A 47 -11.52 -18.24 -31.11
C ARG A 47 -10.01 -18.50 -31.19
N GLN A 48 -9.17 -17.55 -30.76
CA GLN A 48 -7.71 -17.75 -30.70
C GLN A 48 -7.33 -18.87 -29.73
N LEU A 49 -8.03 -18.96 -28.60
CA LEU A 49 -7.81 -19.97 -27.58
C LEU A 49 -8.50 -21.31 -27.86
N GLY A 50 -9.47 -21.33 -28.76
CA GLY A 50 -10.29 -22.50 -29.02
C GLY A 50 -11.22 -22.90 -27.86
N ALA A 51 -11.49 -21.97 -26.94
CA ALA A 51 -12.30 -22.21 -25.74
C ALA A 51 -13.17 -20.99 -25.42
N LEU A 52 -14.39 -21.23 -24.93
CA LEU A 52 -15.24 -20.20 -24.35
C LEU A 52 -14.72 -19.86 -22.95
N LEU A 53 -14.54 -18.58 -22.66
CA LEU A 53 -14.05 -18.09 -21.38
C LEU A 53 -15.18 -17.53 -20.50
N LEU A 54 -16.26 -17.08 -21.13
CA LEU A 54 -17.36 -16.38 -20.48
C LEU A 54 -18.71 -16.96 -20.89
N ASP A 55 -19.54 -17.18 -19.89
CA ASP A 55 -20.95 -17.53 -20.05
C ASP A 55 -21.83 -16.31 -19.79
N ARG A 56 -22.84 -16.09 -20.64
CA ARG A 56 -23.86 -15.07 -20.47
C ARG A 56 -25.09 -15.68 -19.79
N THR A 57 -25.41 -15.17 -18.62
CA THR A 57 -26.60 -15.57 -17.87
C THR A 57 -27.58 -14.38 -17.75
N PRO A 58 -28.86 -14.62 -17.46
CA PRO A 58 -29.79 -13.53 -17.17
C PRO A 58 -29.37 -12.61 -16.02
N GLN A 59 -28.53 -13.14 -15.10
CA GLN A 59 -28.02 -12.41 -13.93
C GLN A 59 -26.68 -11.70 -14.20
N GLY A 60 -26.13 -11.80 -15.42
CA GLY A 60 -24.87 -11.16 -15.79
C GLY A 60 -23.92 -12.09 -16.54
N THR A 61 -22.62 -11.91 -16.33
CA THR A 61 -21.56 -12.70 -16.97
C THR A 61 -20.80 -13.50 -15.92
N ARG A 62 -20.57 -14.79 -16.20
CA ARG A 62 -19.76 -15.68 -15.35
C ARG A 62 -18.59 -16.22 -16.14
N LEU A 63 -17.54 -16.62 -15.42
CA LEU A 63 -16.45 -17.39 -16.01
C LEU A 63 -16.89 -18.81 -16.28
N THR A 64 -16.45 -19.39 -17.40
CA THR A 64 -16.43 -20.84 -17.61
C THR A 64 -15.26 -21.44 -16.84
N GLU A 65 -15.17 -22.77 -16.76
CA GLU A 65 -14.00 -23.46 -16.21
C GLU A 65 -12.70 -23.02 -16.92
N ALA A 66 -12.72 -22.92 -18.26
CA ALA A 66 -11.59 -22.39 -19.04
C ALA A 66 -11.28 -20.91 -18.68
N GLY A 67 -12.32 -20.11 -18.41
CA GLY A 67 -12.17 -18.73 -17.95
C GLY A 67 -11.53 -18.63 -16.58
N GLU A 68 -11.90 -19.49 -15.64
CA GLU A 68 -11.31 -19.55 -14.29
C GLU A 68 -9.83 -19.95 -14.34
N VAL A 69 -9.46 -20.90 -15.18
CA VAL A 69 -8.06 -21.30 -15.42
C VAL A 69 -7.27 -20.16 -16.11
N PHE A 70 -7.88 -19.50 -17.08
CA PHE A 70 -7.22 -18.50 -17.89
C PHE A 70 -7.03 -17.15 -17.14
N LEU A 71 -7.98 -16.75 -16.29
CA LEU A 71 -7.95 -15.43 -15.62
C LEU A 71 -6.66 -15.14 -14.83
N PRO A 72 -6.17 -16.04 -13.95
CA PRO A 72 -4.91 -15.77 -13.23
C PRO A 72 -3.71 -15.70 -14.19
N ARG A 73 -3.68 -16.48 -15.26
CA ARG A 73 -2.63 -16.45 -16.29
C ARG A 73 -2.68 -15.17 -17.12
N ALA A 74 -3.90 -14.71 -17.46
CA ALA A 74 -4.12 -13.45 -18.16
C ALA A 74 -3.61 -12.25 -17.34
N LYS A 75 -3.90 -12.21 -16.04
CA LYS A 75 -3.38 -11.18 -15.13
C LYS A 75 -1.84 -11.21 -15.05
N THR A 76 -1.24 -12.37 -14.91
CA THR A 76 0.23 -12.54 -14.92
C THR A 76 0.86 -12.06 -16.22
N LEU A 77 0.27 -12.38 -17.37
CA LEU A 77 0.76 -11.96 -18.69
C LEU A 77 0.70 -10.43 -18.86
N LEU A 78 -0.41 -9.81 -18.50
CA LEU A 78 -0.57 -8.34 -18.55
C LEU A 78 0.43 -7.64 -17.63
N HIS A 79 0.64 -8.20 -16.44
CA HIS A 79 1.63 -7.71 -15.48
C HIS A 79 3.05 -7.80 -16.04
N ALA A 80 3.45 -8.94 -16.59
CA ALA A 80 4.76 -9.14 -17.20
C ALA A 80 5.01 -8.18 -18.37
N ALA A 81 4.00 -7.95 -19.23
CA ALA A 81 4.09 -6.99 -20.32
C ALA A 81 4.24 -5.54 -19.82
N ALA A 82 3.52 -5.16 -18.76
CA ALA A 82 3.66 -3.85 -18.13
C ALA A 82 5.05 -3.67 -17.52
N GLN A 83 5.58 -4.70 -16.84
CA GLN A 83 6.94 -4.69 -16.30
C GLN A 83 7.99 -4.53 -17.39
N ALA A 84 7.93 -5.30 -18.49
CA ALA A 84 8.87 -5.19 -19.60
C ALA A 84 8.90 -3.78 -20.20
N ALA A 85 7.73 -3.18 -20.41
CA ALA A 85 7.62 -1.81 -20.89
C ALA A 85 8.17 -0.78 -19.89
N ALA A 86 7.98 -1.01 -18.59
CA ALA A 86 8.48 -0.14 -17.52
C ALA A 86 10.01 -0.23 -17.38
N GLN A 87 10.58 -1.44 -17.47
CA GLN A 87 12.02 -1.67 -17.47
C GLN A 87 12.70 -0.96 -18.64
N ALA A 88 12.14 -1.07 -19.86
CA ALA A 88 12.67 -0.39 -21.03
C ALA A 88 12.64 1.15 -20.85
N ARG A 89 11.54 1.69 -20.31
CA ARG A 89 11.46 3.13 -20.00
C ARG A 89 12.45 3.58 -18.91
N ALA A 90 12.64 2.79 -17.87
CA ALA A 90 13.61 3.08 -16.81
C ALA A 90 15.05 3.09 -17.36
N ALA A 91 15.39 2.11 -18.18
CA ALA A 91 16.69 2.07 -18.86
C ALA A 91 16.94 3.27 -19.80
N ALA A 92 15.90 3.77 -20.46
CA ALA A 92 15.97 4.94 -21.32
C ALA A 92 16.11 6.27 -20.55
N ARG A 93 15.85 6.30 -19.24
CA ARG A 93 15.90 7.52 -18.40
C ARG A 93 16.67 7.28 -17.09
N PRO A 94 18.00 7.02 -17.17
CA PRO A 94 18.80 6.68 -15.98
C PRO A 94 18.94 7.84 -14.97
N SER A 95 18.53 9.06 -15.36
CA SER A 95 18.54 10.26 -14.51
C SER A 95 17.22 10.49 -13.78
N ARG A 96 16.29 9.54 -13.75
CA ARG A 96 15.02 9.65 -13.05
C ARG A 96 14.91 8.63 -11.93
N ILE A 97 14.30 9.06 -10.82
CA ILE A 97 13.89 8.18 -9.72
C ILE A 97 12.55 8.64 -9.15
N THR A 98 11.67 7.68 -8.87
CA THR A 98 10.42 7.90 -8.15
C THR A 98 10.49 7.17 -6.80
N ILE A 99 10.36 7.91 -5.70
CA ILE A 99 10.42 7.40 -4.33
C ILE A 99 9.01 7.31 -3.79
N GLY A 100 8.57 6.08 -3.52
CA GLY A 100 7.30 5.78 -2.85
C GLY A 100 7.42 5.98 -1.34
N TYR A 101 6.31 6.32 -0.71
CA TYR A 101 6.19 6.31 0.75
C TYR A 101 4.76 5.98 1.15
N THR A 102 4.59 5.22 2.24
CA THR A 102 3.28 4.93 2.79
C THR A 102 2.90 5.97 3.86
N MET A 103 1.62 5.98 4.21
CA MET A 103 1.02 6.97 5.10
C MET A 103 1.80 7.20 6.40
N GLY A 104 1.93 8.47 6.78
CA GLY A 104 2.59 8.91 8.01
C GLY A 104 4.12 8.85 7.98
N LEU A 105 4.74 8.38 6.89
CA LEU A 105 6.19 8.33 6.74
C LEU A 105 6.73 9.56 6.02
N ILE A 106 7.86 10.09 6.51
CA ILE A 106 8.48 11.30 5.98
C ILE A 106 9.79 10.94 5.30
N VAL A 107 9.83 11.12 3.97
CA VAL A 107 11.01 10.87 3.14
C VAL A 107 11.77 12.15 2.77
N THR A 108 11.21 13.31 3.11
CA THR A 108 11.72 14.63 2.69
C THR A 108 13.20 14.87 2.97
N PRO A 109 13.77 14.52 4.15
CA PRO A 109 15.20 14.74 4.41
C PRO A 109 16.10 14.01 3.41
N ALA A 110 15.81 12.71 3.15
CA ALA A 110 16.59 11.91 2.23
C ALA A 110 16.39 12.35 0.76
N VAL A 111 15.18 12.79 0.39
CA VAL A 111 14.87 13.32 -0.94
C VAL A 111 15.61 14.64 -1.21
N ARG A 112 15.63 15.54 -0.23
CA ARG A 112 16.39 16.80 -0.34
C ARG A 112 17.89 16.55 -0.53
N GLU A 113 18.45 15.62 0.21
CA GLU A 113 19.85 15.25 0.10
C GLU A 113 20.15 14.62 -1.27
N LEU A 114 19.26 13.74 -1.76
CA LEU A 114 19.41 13.16 -3.09
C LEU A 114 19.41 14.23 -4.18
N ARG A 115 18.49 15.22 -4.11
CA ARG A 115 18.43 16.34 -5.08
C ARG A 115 19.68 17.21 -5.00
N ARG A 116 20.21 17.41 -3.81
CA ARG A 116 21.46 18.18 -3.62
C ARG A 116 22.66 17.48 -4.26
N LEU A 117 22.75 16.15 -4.12
CA LEU A 117 23.85 15.35 -4.66
C LEU A 117 23.73 15.11 -6.18
N HIS A 118 22.51 15.17 -6.70
CA HIS A 118 22.19 14.89 -8.10
C HIS A 118 21.27 15.98 -8.67
N PRO A 119 21.76 17.20 -8.90
CA PRO A 119 20.93 18.35 -9.32
C PRO A 119 20.26 18.14 -10.68
N ASP A 120 20.87 17.36 -11.56
CA ASP A 120 20.34 17.05 -12.89
C ASP A 120 19.33 15.87 -12.91
N ALA A 121 19.07 15.26 -11.75
CA ALA A 121 18.15 14.14 -11.65
C ALA A 121 16.68 14.59 -11.49
N ASP A 122 15.76 13.95 -12.22
CA ASP A 122 14.31 14.08 -11.99
C ASP A 122 13.91 13.20 -10.79
N VAL A 123 13.92 13.80 -9.61
CA VAL A 123 13.59 13.13 -8.34
C VAL A 123 12.14 13.42 -7.97
N ARG A 124 11.30 12.40 -8.03
CA ARG A 124 9.87 12.46 -7.71
C ARG A 124 9.54 11.68 -6.44
N THR A 125 8.45 12.07 -5.79
CA THR A 125 7.85 11.33 -4.67
C THR A 125 6.42 10.94 -5.00
N SER A 126 5.97 9.79 -4.52
CA SER A 126 4.61 9.30 -4.73
C SER A 126 4.09 8.64 -3.47
N HIS A 127 2.88 8.99 -3.05
CA HIS A 127 2.18 8.22 -2.02
C HIS A 127 1.82 6.84 -2.58
N VAL A 128 1.98 5.81 -1.77
CA VAL A 128 1.67 4.42 -2.09
C VAL A 128 0.71 3.90 -1.02
N ALA A 129 -0.38 3.26 -1.44
CA ALA A 129 -1.33 2.68 -0.49
C ALA A 129 -0.65 1.58 0.34
N TRP A 130 -1.18 1.32 1.52
CA TRP A 130 -0.59 0.40 2.50
C TRP A 130 -0.34 -1.02 1.97
N ASN A 131 -1.19 -1.51 1.06
CA ASN A 131 -1.14 -2.85 0.44
C ASN A 131 -0.38 -2.88 -0.90
N GLU A 132 0.11 -1.74 -1.37
CA GLU A 132 0.73 -1.60 -2.69
C GLU A 132 2.26 -1.45 -2.74
N PRO A 133 3.05 -1.42 -1.65
CA PRO A 133 4.49 -1.21 -1.74
C PRO A 133 5.20 -2.19 -2.69
N ARG A 134 4.92 -3.50 -2.56
CA ARG A 134 5.51 -4.53 -3.42
C ARG A 134 5.04 -4.43 -4.87
N PRO A 135 3.73 -4.38 -5.18
CA PRO A 135 3.26 -4.15 -6.56
C PRO A 135 3.81 -2.85 -7.16
N ALA A 136 3.86 -1.75 -6.41
CA ALA A 136 4.37 -0.48 -6.92
C ALA A 136 5.85 -0.56 -7.36
N LEU A 137 6.67 -1.34 -6.65
CA LEU A 137 8.06 -1.60 -7.03
C LEU A 137 8.15 -2.53 -8.25
N LEU A 138 7.45 -3.66 -8.22
CA LEU A 138 7.53 -4.66 -9.28
C LEU A 138 6.95 -4.17 -10.60
N ASP A 139 5.96 -3.28 -10.56
CA ASP A 139 5.36 -2.62 -11.73
C ASP A 139 6.11 -1.37 -12.18
N TYR A 140 7.24 -1.06 -11.55
CA TYR A 140 8.03 0.15 -11.86
C TYR A 140 7.23 1.46 -11.74
N ARG A 141 6.21 1.50 -10.89
CA ARG A 141 5.51 2.74 -10.53
C ARG A 141 6.38 3.60 -9.62
N VAL A 142 7.18 2.96 -8.77
CA VAL A 142 8.22 3.57 -7.96
C VAL A 142 9.53 2.78 -8.07
N ASP A 143 10.66 3.41 -7.76
CA ASP A 143 11.99 2.80 -7.83
C ASP A 143 12.51 2.39 -6.45
N ALA A 144 12.04 3.05 -5.42
CA ALA A 144 12.27 2.75 -4.02
C ALA A 144 11.00 3.08 -3.24
N VAL A 145 10.73 2.39 -2.14
CA VAL A 145 9.60 2.72 -1.25
C VAL A 145 10.04 2.66 0.22
N VAL A 146 9.65 3.68 0.97
CA VAL A 146 9.75 3.67 2.43
C VAL A 146 8.38 3.26 2.98
N THR A 147 8.36 2.16 3.73
CA THR A 147 7.13 1.54 4.23
C THR A 147 7.36 0.86 5.57
N ARG A 148 6.33 0.25 6.13
CA ARG A 148 6.38 -0.55 7.36
C ARG A 148 6.33 -2.04 7.06
N LEU A 149 6.98 -2.83 7.92
CA LEU A 149 6.74 -4.28 7.95
C LEU A 149 5.37 -4.58 8.59
N PRO A 150 4.77 -5.75 8.28
CA PRO A 150 5.26 -6.78 7.36
C PRO A 150 5.09 -6.39 5.89
N LEU A 151 5.95 -6.94 5.06
CA LEU A 151 5.96 -6.75 3.61
C LEU A 151 6.41 -8.06 2.95
N ALA A 152 5.68 -8.56 1.96
CA ALA A 152 6.15 -9.67 1.15
C ALA A 152 7.43 -9.26 0.40
N THR A 153 8.53 -10.00 0.64
CA THR A 153 9.89 -9.60 0.22
C THR A 153 10.38 -10.26 -1.07
N ASP A 154 9.61 -11.19 -1.64
CA ASP A 154 9.98 -11.88 -2.89
C ASP A 154 10.24 -10.88 -4.02
N GLY A 155 11.46 -10.92 -4.58
CA GLY A 155 11.90 -10.00 -5.62
C GLY A 155 12.31 -8.61 -5.13
N LEU A 156 12.45 -8.41 -3.82
CA LEU A 156 12.84 -7.14 -3.21
C LEU A 156 14.11 -7.27 -2.36
N ASP A 157 14.90 -6.19 -2.35
CA ASP A 157 15.92 -5.93 -1.34
C ASP A 157 15.31 -5.02 -0.28
N VAL A 158 15.28 -5.47 0.97
CA VAL A 158 14.68 -4.74 2.10
C VAL A 158 15.77 -4.36 3.11
N THR A 159 15.77 -3.10 3.53
CA THR A 159 16.70 -2.56 4.52
C THR A 159 15.91 -1.93 5.66
N ILE A 160 16.09 -2.39 6.89
CA ILE A 160 15.52 -1.75 8.07
C ILE A 160 16.19 -0.39 8.26
N LEU A 161 15.38 0.66 8.37
CA LEU A 161 15.84 2.03 8.65
C LEU A 161 15.81 2.30 10.16
N TYR A 162 14.69 2.04 10.82
CA TYR A 162 14.52 2.22 12.26
C TYR A 162 13.30 1.45 12.79
N GLY A 163 13.29 1.25 14.11
CA GLY A 163 12.11 0.82 14.85
C GLY A 163 11.29 2.01 15.32
N GLU A 164 9.98 1.86 15.40
CA GLU A 164 9.08 2.87 15.94
C GLU A 164 8.12 2.22 16.95
N PRO A 165 7.72 2.94 18.02
CA PRO A 165 6.75 2.42 18.98
C PRO A 165 5.40 2.17 18.29
N ARG A 166 4.54 1.38 18.92
CA ARG A 166 3.15 1.26 18.52
C ARG A 166 2.28 2.16 19.37
N VAL A 167 1.27 2.73 18.77
CA VAL A 167 0.26 3.54 19.45
C VAL A 167 -1.13 3.04 19.09
N LEU A 168 -2.05 3.25 20.03
CA LEU A 168 -3.47 3.03 19.82
C LEU A 168 -4.12 4.33 19.40
N LEU A 169 -4.84 4.33 18.27
CA LEU A 169 -5.74 5.40 17.85
C LEU A 169 -7.14 5.12 18.39
N LEU A 170 -7.78 6.13 18.94
CA LEU A 170 -9.14 6.03 19.48
C LEU A 170 -9.83 7.40 19.49
N SER A 171 -11.16 7.42 19.66
CA SER A 171 -11.91 8.64 19.86
C SER A 171 -11.45 9.37 21.12
N ARG A 172 -11.50 10.70 21.11
CA ARG A 172 -11.23 11.50 22.33
C ARG A 172 -12.20 11.24 23.46
N ASP A 173 -13.41 10.80 23.14
CA ASP A 173 -14.45 10.47 24.13
C ASP A 173 -14.33 9.03 24.64
N HIS A 174 -13.38 8.25 24.14
CA HIS A 174 -13.18 6.88 24.54
C HIS A 174 -12.68 6.77 25.99
N ARG A 175 -13.13 5.74 26.75
CA ARG A 175 -12.76 5.50 28.17
C ARG A 175 -11.26 5.48 28.47
N LEU A 176 -10.43 5.18 27.45
CA LEU A 176 -8.97 5.12 27.57
C LEU A 176 -8.28 6.43 27.19
N ALA A 177 -8.97 7.42 26.61
CA ALA A 177 -8.38 8.62 26.00
C ALA A 177 -7.51 9.46 26.96
N GLY A 178 -7.80 9.42 28.26
CA GLY A 178 -7.04 10.17 29.28
C GLY A 178 -5.84 9.42 29.88
N ARG A 179 -5.54 8.19 29.42
CA ARG A 179 -4.41 7.42 29.95
C ARG A 179 -3.09 7.82 29.32
N GLY A 180 -1.99 7.73 30.09
CA GLY A 180 -0.64 7.96 29.58
C GLY A 180 -0.13 6.86 28.68
N SER A 181 -0.59 5.60 28.90
CA SER A 181 -0.32 4.42 28.08
C SER A 181 -1.40 3.36 28.29
N VAL A 182 -1.44 2.39 27.40
CA VAL A 182 -2.33 1.22 27.46
C VAL A 182 -1.57 -0.04 27.08
N THR A 183 -2.08 -1.19 27.55
CA THR A 183 -1.58 -2.53 27.21
C THR A 183 -2.60 -3.28 26.35
N LEU A 184 -2.24 -4.47 25.84
CA LEU A 184 -3.19 -5.34 25.15
C LEU A 184 -4.34 -5.80 26.05
N ALA A 185 -4.11 -5.94 27.35
CA ALA A 185 -5.16 -6.28 28.31
C ALA A 185 -6.21 -5.17 28.46
N ASP A 186 -5.80 -3.89 28.40
CA ASP A 186 -6.72 -2.76 28.46
C ASP A 186 -7.67 -2.68 27.26
N ILE A 187 -7.25 -3.25 26.12
CA ILE A 187 -7.99 -3.27 24.85
C ILE A 187 -8.47 -4.68 24.46
N ALA A 188 -8.56 -5.59 25.44
CA ALA A 188 -8.91 -6.99 25.16
C ALA A 188 -10.26 -7.13 24.43
N ASP A 189 -11.23 -6.31 24.82
CA ASP A 189 -12.59 -6.33 24.29
C ASP A 189 -12.88 -5.22 23.26
N GLU A 190 -11.86 -4.41 22.90
CA GLU A 190 -12.05 -3.33 21.94
C GLU A 190 -12.02 -3.86 20.49
N PRO A 191 -13.05 -3.57 19.68
CA PRO A 191 -13.08 -4.01 18.29
C PRO A 191 -12.02 -3.27 17.45
N LEU A 192 -11.32 -4.04 16.59
CA LEU A 192 -10.37 -3.50 15.62
C LEU A 192 -10.94 -3.66 14.21
N PRO A 193 -10.78 -2.66 13.33
CA PRO A 193 -11.29 -2.74 11.97
C PRO A 193 -10.65 -3.91 11.22
N ARG A 194 -11.44 -4.53 10.35
CA ARG A 194 -10.99 -5.49 9.35
C ARG A 194 -10.79 -4.79 8.03
N LEU A 195 -9.85 -5.24 7.22
CA LEU A 195 -9.67 -4.73 5.87
C LEU A 195 -10.43 -5.57 4.85
N ALA A 196 -10.88 -4.95 3.77
CA ALA A 196 -11.35 -5.67 2.60
C ALA A 196 -10.14 -6.24 1.85
N ASP A 197 -10.08 -7.56 1.67
CA ASP A 197 -9.02 -8.28 0.93
C ASP A 197 -7.58 -7.98 1.46
N PRO A 198 -7.30 -8.20 2.75
CA PRO A 198 -6.00 -7.96 3.33
C PRO A 198 -4.99 -9.06 2.97
N ASP A 199 -3.69 -8.71 3.00
CA ASP A 199 -2.65 -9.71 3.24
C ASP A 199 -2.83 -10.25 4.67
N PRO A 200 -3.05 -11.57 4.86
CA PRO A 200 -3.34 -12.13 6.19
C PRO A 200 -2.22 -11.88 7.20
N ALA A 201 -0.96 -11.91 6.79
CA ALA A 201 0.17 -11.65 7.68
C ALA A 201 0.22 -10.17 8.10
N TRP A 202 -0.12 -9.26 7.19
CA TRP A 202 -0.22 -7.83 7.48
C TRP A 202 -1.36 -7.53 8.46
N GLU A 203 -2.54 -8.12 8.23
CA GLU A 203 -3.69 -7.93 9.10
C GLU A 203 -3.41 -8.47 10.51
N ALA A 204 -2.92 -9.72 10.62
CA ALA A 204 -2.58 -10.34 11.90
C ALA A 204 -1.54 -9.51 12.67
N TYR A 205 -0.54 -8.97 11.98
CA TYR A 205 0.50 -8.15 12.61
C TYR A 205 -0.04 -6.85 13.19
N TRP A 206 -0.88 -6.11 12.44
CA TRP A 206 -1.40 -4.82 12.89
C TRP A 206 -2.54 -4.94 13.89
N ARG A 207 -3.25 -6.06 13.88
CA ARG A 207 -4.27 -6.37 14.90
C ARG A 207 -3.66 -7.04 16.13
N ILE A 208 -2.43 -7.55 16.04
CA ILE A 208 -1.79 -8.43 17.02
C ILE A 208 -2.72 -9.62 17.28
N ASP A 209 -2.97 -10.39 16.23
CA ASP A 209 -3.91 -11.50 16.22
C ASP A 209 -3.18 -12.80 15.80
N PRO A 210 -3.14 -13.85 16.64
CA PRO A 210 -3.77 -13.92 17.97
C PRO A 210 -3.07 -13.05 19.02
N ARG A 211 -3.80 -12.71 20.08
CA ARG A 211 -3.26 -12.07 21.27
C ARG A 211 -2.25 -12.99 21.98
N PRO A 212 -1.34 -12.48 22.83
CA PRO A 212 -0.39 -13.32 23.58
C PRO A 212 -1.01 -14.42 24.44
N ASP A 213 -2.27 -14.23 24.86
CA ASP A 213 -3.04 -15.24 25.61
C ASP A 213 -3.75 -16.27 24.69
N GLY A 214 -3.53 -16.20 23.37
CA GLY A 214 -4.11 -17.07 22.36
C GLY A 214 -5.52 -16.70 21.90
N ARG A 215 -6.15 -15.68 22.47
CA ARG A 215 -7.46 -15.21 22.01
C ARG A 215 -7.38 -14.43 20.71
N PRO A 216 -8.42 -14.48 19.87
CA PRO A 216 -8.48 -13.60 18.71
C PRO A 216 -8.68 -12.14 19.14
N ALA A 217 -8.17 -11.21 18.34
CA ALA A 217 -8.52 -9.80 18.49
C ALA A 217 -10.00 -9.59 18.08
N PRO A 218 -10.82 -8.85 18.85
CA PRO A 218 -12.22 -8.61 18.50
C PRO A 218 -12.36 -7.97 17.10
N ASP A 219 -13.32 -8.49 16.33
CA ASP A 219 -13.60 -8.01 14.99
C ASP A 219 -14.50 -6.78 15.00
N GLY A 220 -14.04 -5.71 14.37
CA GLY A 220 -14.85 -4.55 14.01
C GLY A 220 -15.32 -4.61 12.56
N PRO A 221 -15.97 -3.54 12.07
CA PRO A 221 -16.41 -3.41 10.68
C PRO A 221 -15.28 -3.58 9.67
N VAL A 222 -15.65 -4.01 8.45
CA VAL A 222 -14.73 -4.07 7.32
C VAL A 222 -14.62 -2.69 6.68
N VAL A 223 -13.38 -2.22 6.48
CA VAL A 223 -13.07 -0.94 5.85
C VAL A 223 -12.30 -1.17 4.54
N THR A 224 -12.52 -0.29 3.56
CA THR A 224 -11.86 -0.31 2.26
C THR A 224 -10.72 0.69 2.17
N ASP A 225 -10.79 1.78 2.89
CA ASP A 225 -9.82 2.86 2.89
C ASP A 225 -9.54 3.41 4.30
N ILE A 226 -8.68 4.43 4.34
CA ILE A 226 -8.21 5.02 5.60
C ILE A 226 -9.20 6.05 6.13
N GLU A 227 -9.95 6.68 5.25
CA GLU A 227 -10.97 7.68 5.55
C GLU A 227 -12.09 7.00 6.31
N ASP A 228 -12.64 5.89 5.81
CA ASP A 228 -13.64 5.06 6.49
C ASP A 228 -13.16 4.60 7.87
N LYS A 229 -11.89 4.13 7.95
CA LYS A 229 -11.31 3.75 9.23
C LYS A 229 -11.30 4.92 10.22
N SER A 230 -10.97 6.12 9.75
CA SER A 230 -10.91 7.31 10.60
C SER A 230 -12.29 7.74 11.10
N GLU A 231 -13.33 7.60 10.28
CA GLU A 231 -14.72 7.84 10.70
C GLU A 231 -15.15 6.87 11.82
N LEU A 232 -14.89 5.57 11.66
CA LEU A 232 -15.22 4.57 12.67
C LEU A 232 -14.48 4.79 14.00
N ILE A 233 -13.21 5.22 13.95
CA ILE A 233 -12.44 5.57 15.16
C ILE A 233 -13.04 6.79 15.82
N ALA A 234 -13.35 7.85 15.07
CA ALA A 234 -13.95 9.07 15.60
C ALA A 234 -15.33 8.82 16.22
N ALA A 235 -16.13 7.95 15.60
CA ALA A 235 -17.43 7.51 16.14
C ALA A 235 -17.31 6.63 17.41
N GLY A 236 -16.11 6.17 17.76
CA GLY A 236 -15.89 5.28 18.91
C GLY A 236 -16.30 3.83 18.65
N GLU A 237 -16.53 3.44 17.40
CA GLU A 237 -16.94 2.09 17.03
C GLU A 237 -15.76 1.10 17.02
N VAL A 238 -14.54 1.59 16.78
CA VAL A 238 -13.31 0.80 16.74
C VAL A 238 -12.13 1.56 17.35
N VAL A 239 -11.10 0.82 17.73
CA VAL A 239 -9.75 1.34 17.98
C VAL A 239 -8.79 0.79 16.93
N ALA A 240 -7.65 1.45 16.68
CA ALA A 240 -6.69 0.95 15.70
C ALA A 240 -5.25 1.04 16.21
N ILE A 241 -4.47 -0.01 15.98
CA ILE A 241 -3.04 -0.04 16.30
C ILE A 241 -2.25 0.44 15.06
N ILE A 242 -1.36 1.41 15.26
CA ILE A 242 -0.47 1.92 14.21
C ILE A 242 0.96 2.03 14.72
N GLY A 243 1.92 2.17 13.80
CA GLY A 243 3.32 2.50 14.12
C GLY A 243 3.56 4.00 14.13
N GLY A 244 4.45 4.44 15.00
CA GLY A 244 4.91 5.81 15.12
C GLY A 244 4.83 6.37 16.55
N PRO A 245 5.42 7.54 16.80
CA PRO A 245 5.21 8.26 18.04
C PRO A 245 3.74 8.71 18.13
N PRO A 246 3.26 9.05 19.35
CA PRO A 246 1.95 9.66 19.48
C PRO A 246 1.79 10.85 18.53
N LEU A 247 0.71 10.83 17.75
CA LEU A 247 0.51 11.79 16.67
C LEU A 247 -0.04 13.11 17.21
N VAL A 248 0.57 14.22 16.86
CA VAL A 248 0.24 15.56 17.39
C VAL A 248 -0.80 16.30 16.52
N ASN A 249 -0.93 15.94 15.24
CA ASN A 249 -1.83 16.58 14.26
C ASN A 249 -2.84 15.58 13.69
N LEU A 250 -3.60 14.94 14.59
CA LEU A 250 -4.74 14.12 14.21
C LEU A 250 -5.98 15.00 14.00
N ARG A 251 -7.02 14.41 13.44
CA ARG A 251 -8.37 14.98 13.49
C ARG A 251 -8.69 15.38 14.94
N PRO A 252 -9.44 16.49 15.15
CA PRO A 252 -9.73 16.98 16.50
C PRO A 252 -10.43 15.97 17.42
N ASP A 253 -11.19 15.06 16.84
CA ASP A 253 -11.99 14.03 17.50
C ASP A 253 -11.25 12.71 17.74
N ILE A 254 -10.01 12.56 17.26
CA ILE A 254 -9.16 11.38 17.45
C ILE A 254 -7.94 11.73 18.32
N THR A 255 -7.52 10.78 19.13
CA THR A 255 -6.27 10.85 19.90
C THR A 255 -5.45 9.58 19.72
N SER A 256 -4.20 9.63 20.15
CA SER A 256 -3.30 8.47 20.14
C SER A 256 -2.64 8.29 21.50
N ILE A 257 -2.51 7.05 21.94
CA ILE A 257 -1.91 6.69 23.23
C ILE A 257 -0.84 5.62 22.98
N PRO A 258 0.32 5.67 23.67
CA PRO A 258 1.32 4.61 23.61
C PRO A 258 0.73 3.25 23.94
N LEU A 259 1.02 2.22 23.12
CA LEU A 259 0.68 0.82 23.40
C LEU A 259 1.93 0.11 23.91
N GLU A 260 1.92 -0.27 25.19
CA GLU A 260 3.05 -0.89 25.86
C GLU A 260 2.97 -2.43 25.85
N GLY A 261 4.12 -3.08 26.06
CA GLY A 261 4.20 -4.54 26.12
C GLY A 261 4.09 -5.24 24.76
N VAL A 262 4.30 -4.49 23.67
CA VAL A 262 4.27 -5.01 22.29
C VAL A 262 5.57 -4.71 21.57
N GLU A 263 5.96 -5.58 20.64
CA GLU A 263 7.12 -5.35 19.79
C GLU A 263 6.97 -4.08 18.93
N PRO A 264 8.01 -3.27 18.79
CA PRO A 264 7.98 -2.11 17.93
C PRO A 264 7.73 -2.50 16.47
N SER A 265 7.13 -1.61 15.70
CA SER A 265 7.06 -1.78 14.26
C SER A 265 8.36 -1.29 13.60
N HIS A 266 8.66 -1.81 12.41
CA HIS A 266 9.89 -1.45 11.69
C HIS A 266 9.55 -0.69 10.41
N VAL A 267 10.20 0.46 10.25
CA VAL A 267 10.20 1.19 9.00
C VAL A 267 11.38 0.72 8.15
N VAL A 268 11.08 0.41 6.91
CA VAL A 268 12.04 -0.17 5.96
C VAL A 268 12.08 0.63 4.67
N LEU A 269 13.23 0.57 4.01
CA LEU A 269 13.38 0.91 2.61
C LEU A 269 13.38 -0.39 1.80
N ALA A 270 12.47 -0.51 0.85
CA ALA A 270 12.45 -1.59 -0.11
C ALA A 270 12.75 -1.09 -1.52
N THR A 271 13.46 -1.90 -2.29
CA THR A 271 13.80 -1.68 -3.69
C THR A 271 13.68 -3.01 -4.44
N ARG A 272 13.61 -3.01 -5.76
CA ARG A 272 13.69 -4.26 -6.52
C ARG A 272 15.02 -4.96 -6.26
N ALA A 273 14.98 -6.29 -6.18
CA ALA A 273 16.19 -7.09 -6.02
C ALA A 273 17.12 -6.89 -7.22
N GLY A 274 18.41 -6.66 -6.94
CA GLY A 274 19.42 -6.46 -7.96
C GLY A 274 19.27 -5.16 -8.77
N ASP A 275 18.54 -4.17 -8.30
CA ASP A 275 18.40 -2.87 -8.99
C ASP A 275 19.76 -2.16 -9.10
N ARG A 276 20.19 -1.86 -10.34
CA ARG A 276 21.47 -1.22 -10.66
C ARG A 276 21.38 0.29 -10.89
N ASN A 277 20.21 0.90 -10.67
CA ASN A 277 20.06 2.33 -10.83
C ASN A 277 20.91 3.08 -9.79
N ARG A 278 21.82 3.93 -10.28
CA ARG A 278 22.70 4.73 -9.41
C ARG A 278 21.96 5.63 -8.42
N LEU A 279 20.79 6.16 -8.84
CA LEU A 279 19.97 7.02 -7.99
C LEU A 279 19.29 6.22 -6.87
N VAL A 280 18.88 4.97 -7.12
CA VAL A 280 18.37 4.06 -6.08
C VAL A 280 19.45 3.78 -5.04
N SER A 281 20.68 3.49 -5.49
CA SER A 281 21.83 3.29 -4.59
C SER A 281 22.16 4.54 -3.78
N ALA A 282 22.10 5.72 -4.41
CA ALA A 282 22.33 7.02 -3.72
C ALA A 282 21.20 7.30 -2.71
N PHE A 283 19.93 7.06 -3.09
CA PHE A 283 18.81 7.24 -2.18
C PHE A 283 18.90 6.30 -0.96
N ARG A 284 19.30 5.04 -1.17
CA ARG A 284 19.51 4.07 -0.08
C ARG A 284 20.53 4.60 0.95
N LYS A 285 21.62 5.21 0.49
CA LYS A 285 22.61 5.86 1.40
C LYS A 285 22.00 7.03 2.16
N SER A 286 21.31 7.93 1.47
CA SER A 286 20.66 9.10 2.09
C SER A 286 19.56 8.68 3.08
N ALA A 287 18.75 7.67 2.75
CA ALA A 287 17.70 7.14 3.61
C ALA A 287 18.28 6.55 4.90
N ARG A 288 19.32 5.72 4.82
CA ARG A 288 19.99 5.15 6.00
C ARG A 288 20.61 6.21 6.90
N ALA A 289 21.11 7.30 6.34
CA ALA A 289 21.75 8.37 7.10
C ALA A 289 20.75 9.35 7.74
N LEU A 290 19.62 9.61 7.09
CA LEU A 290 18.73 10.72 7.44
C LEU A 290 17.33 10.31 7.89
N LEU A 291 16.92 9.06 7.65
CA LEU A 291 15.65 8.54 8.11
C LEU A 291 15.91 7.61 9.31
N THR A 292 16.06 8.20 10.47
CA THR A 292 16.49 7.48 11.70
C THR A 292 15.37 7.33 12.75
N GLY A 293 14.14 7.71 12.43
CA GLY A 293 13.01 7.62 13.37
C GLY A 293 13.01 8.60 14.52
N SER A 294 14.12 9.30 14.75
CA SER A 294 14.23 10.29 15.82
C SER A 294 13.77 11.66 15.34
N ARG A 295 12.50 11.98 15.52
CA ARG A 295 12.07 13.38 15.68
C ARG A 295 11.98 13.67 17.17
N ALA A 296 13.01 14.31 17.71
CA ALA A 296 12.83 15.13 18.90
C ALA A 296 11.66 16.09 18.64
N PRO A 297 10.76 16.30 19.63
CA PRO A 297 9.71 17.29 19.48
C PRO A 297 10.36 18.61 19.10
N LEU A 298 9.81 19.29 18.09
CA LEU A 298 10.16 20.67 17.79
C LEU A 298 10.06 21.43 19.12
N ARG A 299 11.19 21.89 19.63
CA ARG A 299 11.22 22.79 20.78
C ARG A 299 10.35 23.98 20.40
N SER A 300 9.20 24.11 21.08
CA SER A 300 8.47 25.36 21.11
C SER A 300 9.47 26.42 21.44
N SER A 301 9.69 27.38 20.54
CA SER A 301 10.42 28.60 20.79
C SER A 301 9.78 29.22 22.03
N GLU A 302 10.47 29.14 23.16
CA GLU A 302 10.17 29.95 24.32
C GLU A 302 10.20 31.40 23.86
N ALA A 303 9.05 32.05 23.96
CA ALA A 303 8.92 33.47 23.83
C ALA A 303 9.95 34.12 24.80
N ALA A 304 10.96 34.74 24.23
CA ALA A 304 11.83 35.62 24.95
C ALA A 304 10.98 36.74 25.55
N GLY A 305 10.67 36.60 26.82
CA GLY A 305 10.20 37.70 27.64
C GLY A 305 11.29 38.76 27.69
N GLY A 306 11.05 39.89 27.05
CA GLY A 306 11.86 41.09 27.27
C GLY A 306 11.57 41.63 28.67
N PRO A 307 12.59 42.14 29.36
CA PRO A 307 12.41 42.71 30.71
C PRO A 307 11.69 44.05 30.62
N ALA A 308 10.70 44.22 31.48
CA ALA A 308 10.20 45.52 31.87
C ALA A 308 11.37 46.28 32.57
N GLY A 309 11.69 47.42 32.07
CA GLY A 309 12.58 48.39 32.66
C GLY A 309 11.92 49.75 32.67
N GLU A 310 11.70 50.24 33.88
CA GLU A 310 11.54 51.62 34.31
C GLU A 310 10.70 52.58 33.45
#